data_a1817b9486c51d33868a33bdf5ddfef9
#
_entry.id   a1817b9486c51d33868a33bdf5ddfef9
#
_cell.length_a   1.000
_cell.length_b   1.000
_cell.length_c   1.000
_cell.angle_alpha   90.00
_cell.angle_beta   90.00
_cell.angle_gamma   90.00
#
_symmetry.space_group_name_H-M   'P 1'
#
loop_
_entity.id
_entity.type
_entity.pdbx_description
1 polymer ?
#
loop_
_entity_poly.entity_id
_entity_poly.type
_entity_poly.pdbx_seq_one_letter_code
_entity_poly.pdbx_strand_id
1 'polypeptide(L)'
;NQRKIPIVFLHDTTGFMVGRDSEQGGIIRAGAKLVNAMSNCVVPKLVVIMGGSYGAGNYAMCGRAFEQTISLAWPGSKCAVMGAAQASGVLAMIEARAGYNEQQDIRHGAARGWVDRIIEPHRTREELAAALVATSGWDYSREFRTGVLQT
;
A
#
# COMPACT_ATOMS: atom_id res chain seq x y z
N ASN A 1 15.79 6.58 -2.60
CA ASN A 1 16.19 7.07 -1.28
C ASN A 1 17.56 7.76 -1.30
N GLN A 2 18.64 7.07 -1.67
CA GLN A 2 20.00 7.65 -1.76
C GLN A 2 20.06 8.87 -2.68
N ARG A 3 19.33 8.86 -3.77
CA ARG A 3 19.23 9.98 -4.73
C ARG A 3 18.26 11.07 -4.32
N LYS A 4 17.60 10.93 -3.16
CA LYS A 4 16.59 11.86 -2.65
C LYS A 4 15.44 12.12 -3.64
N ILE A 5 14.99 11.06 -4.31
CA ILE A 5 13.90 11.11 -5.29
C ILE A 5 12.63 10.58 -4.61
N PRO A 6 11.50 11.30 -4.67
CA PRO A 6 10.21 10.81 -4.21
C PRO A 6 9.82 9.49 -4.89
N ILE A 7 9.11 8.63 -4.18
CA ILE A 7 8.64 7.35 -4.70
C ILE A 7 7.12 7.38 -4.83
N VAL A 8 6.62 6.93 -5.97
CA VAL A 8 5.19 6.70 -6.21
C VAL A 8 4.92 5.21 -6.22
N PHE A 9 4.07 4.74 -5.32
CA PHE A 9 3.60 3.35 -5.26
C PHE A 9 2.22 3.26 -5.91
N LEU A 10 2.10 2.41 -6.92
CA LEU A 10 0.83 2.14 -7.60
C LEU A 10 0.33 0.78 -7.14
N HIS A 11 -0.79 0.77 -6.39
CA HIS A 11 -1.34 -0.45 -5.82
C HIS A 11 -2.40 -1.05 -6.74
N ASP A 12 -2.14 -2.24 -7.23
CA ASP A 12 -3.10 -3.19 -7.75
C ASP A 12 -2.56 -4.60 -7.47
N THR A 13 -2.69 -5.03 -6.22
CA THR A 13 -2.12 -6.30 -5.75
C THR A 13 -3.12 -7.08 -4.90
N THR A 14 -3.09 -8.39 -5.07
CA THR A 14 -3.86 -9.34 -4.26
C THR A 14 -3.15 -9.73 -2.95
N GLY A 15 -1.94 -9.25 -2.73
CA GLY A 15 -1.06 -9.63 -1.63
C GLY A 15 0.19 -10.36 -2.13
N PHE A 16 0.93 -10.98 -1.22
CA PHE A 16 2.02 -11.87 -1.60
C PHE A 16 1.48 -13.21 -2.10
N MET A 17 2.16 -13.79 -3.06
CA MET A 17 1.86 -15.14 -3.51
C MET A 17 2.02 -16.12 -2.36
N VAL A 18 1.04 -17.00 -2.21
CA VAL A 18 1.02 -18.07 -1.19
C VAL A 18 1.27 -19.43 -1.85
N GLY A 19 1.69 -20.38 -1.06
CA GLY A 19 1.90 -21.74 -1.49
C GLY A 19 3.35 -22.19 -1.42
N ARG A 20 3.50 -23.50 -1.38
CA ARG A 20 4.79 -24.17 -1.14
C ARG A 20 5.93 -23.68 -2.04
N ASP A 21 5.67 -23.57 -3.33
CA ASP A 21 6.71 -23.19 -4.30
C ASP A 21 7.14 -21.73 -4.11
N SER A 22 6.19 -20.83 -3.83
CA SER A 22 6.49 -19.43 -3.55
C SER A 22 7.28 -19.28 -2.25
N GLU A 23 6.92 -20.02 -1.21
CA GLU A 23 7.59 -19.99 0.08
C GLU A 23 9.00 -20.57 -0.01
N GLN A 24 9.16 -21.72 -0.67
CA GLN A 24 10.48 -22.32 -0.94
C GLN A 24 11.33 -21.48 -1.87
N GLY A 25 10.70 -20.73 -2.80
CA GLY A 25 11.35 -19.75 -3.66
C GLY A 25 11.83 -18.49 -2.93
N GLY A 26 11.50 -18.33 -1.65
CA GLY A 26 11.99 -17.24 -0.80
C GLY A 26 11.15 -15.97 -0.83
N ILE A 27 9.85 -16.06 -1.17
CA ILE A 27 8.94 -14.89 -1.21
C ILE A 27 8.91 -14.12 0.12
N ILE A 28 8.94 -14.83 1.24
CA ILE A 28 8.92 -14.23 2.58
C ILE A 28 10.19 -13.42 2.83
N ARG A 29 11.36 -13.97 2.46
CA ARG A 29 12.64 -13.25 2.58
C ARG A 29 12.69 -12.02 1.66
N ALA A 30 12.24 -12.15 0.43
CA ALA A 30 12.16 -11.02 -0.51
C ALA A 30 11.20 -9.93 -0.01
N GLY A 31 10.03 -10.32 0.50
CA GLY A 31 9.07 -9.43 1.11
C GLY A 31 9.61 -8.70 2.34
N ALA A 32 10.32 -9.40 3.22
CA ALA A 32 10.97 -8.81 4.38
C ALA A 32 12.01 -7.74 3.99
N LYS A 33 12.80 -7.99 2.93
CA LYS A 33 13.75 -7.00 2.40
C LYS A 33 13.03 -5.76 1.83
N LEU A 34 11.92 -5.95 1.11
CA LEU A 34 11.12 -4.86 0.58
C LEU A 34 10.54 -4.00 1.70
N VAL A 35 9.93 -4.62 2.71
CA VAL A 35 9.37 -3.91 3.88
C VAL A 35 10.47 -3.16 4.62
N ASN A 36 11.63 -3.79 4.83
CA ASN A 36 12.78 -3.15 5.48
C ASN A 36 13.24 -1.90 4.69
N ALA A 37 13.44 -2.02 3.39
CA ALA A 37 13.86 -0.90 2.54
C ALA A 37 12.84 0.24 2.56
N MET A 38 11.56 -0.08 2.50
CA MET A 38 10.48 0.89 2.49
C MET A 38 10.30 1.58 3.85
N SER A 39 10.37 0.85 4.97
CA SER A 39 10.22 1.40 6.32
C SER A 39 11.37 2.33 6.71
N ASN A 40 12.57 2.10 6.18
CA ASN A 40 13.73 2.97 6.39
C ASN A 40 13.85 4.07 5.31
N CYS A 41 12.89 4.19 4.42
CA CYS A 41 12.89 5.19 3.38
C CYS A 41 12.53 6.57 3.94
N VAL A 42 13.38 7.58 3.69
CA VAL A 42 13.22 8.95 4.20
C VAL A 42 12.73 9.96 3.16
N VAL A 43 12.57 9.53 1.91
CA VAL A 43 12.01 10.39 0.86
C VAL A 43 10.48 10.39 0.89
N PRO A 44 9.82 11.40 0.30
CA PRO A 44 8.37 11.41 0.16
C PRO A 44 7.86 10.13 -0.51
N LYS A 45 6.82 9.56 0.06
CA LYS A 45 6.16 8.33 -0.42
C LYS A 45 4.72 8.63 -0.76
N LEU A 46 4.39 8.63 -2.04
CA LEU A 46 3.05 8.84 -2.55
C LEU A 46 2.45 7.49 -2.93
N VAL A 47 1.21 7.28 -2.57
CA VAL A 47 0.50 6.01 -2.86
C VAL A 47 -0.73 6.30 -3.69
N VAL A 48 -0.98 5.50 -4.72
CA VAL A 48 -2.22 5.48 -5.50
C VAL A 48 -2.78 4.06 -5.51
N ILE A 49 -3.93 3.87 -4.89
CA ILE A 49 -4.64 2.60 -4.92
C ILE A 49 -5.57 2.61 -6.13
N MET A 50 -5.20 1.87 -7.18
CA MET A 50 -5.92 1.84 -8.45
C MET A 50 -6.92 0.66 -8.53
N GLY A 51 -6.60 -0.42 -7.85
CA GLY A 51 -7.40 -1.65 -7.81
C GLY A 51 -7.37 -2.27 -6.42
N GLY A 52 -6.89 -3.50 -6.32
CA GLY A 52 -6.73 -4.18 -5.04
C GLY A 52 -5.50 -3.71 -4.26
N SER A 53 -5.61 -3.65 -2.93
CA SER A 53 -4.47 -3.42 -2.04
C SER A 53 -4.65 -4.25 -0.77
N TYR A 54 -4.08 -5.45 -0.77
CA TYR A 54 -4.37 -6.45 0.25
C TYR A 54 -3.15 -6.92 1.03
N GLY A 55 -3.35 -7.16 2.32
CA GLY A 55 -2.45 -7.86 3.22
C GLY A 55 -1.02 -7.34 3.25
N ALA A 56 -0.07 -8.26 3.26
CA ALA A 56 1.36 -7.94 3.27
C ALA A 56 1.82 -7.18 2.02
N GLY A 57 1.14 -7.33 0.89
CA GLY A 57 1.39 -6.54 -0.32
C GLY A 57 1.11 -5.05 -0.11
N ASN A 58 0.02 -4.71 0.57
CA ASN A 58 -0.27 -3.33 0.98
C ASN A 58 0.86 -2.77 1.85
N TYR A 59 1.28 -3.50 2.87
CA TYR A 59 2.37 -3.09 3.75
C TYR A 59 3.68 -2.88 3.00
N ALA A 60 4.08 -3.85 2.19
CA ALA A 60 5.35 -3.82 1.45
C ALA A 60 5.43 -2.65 0.46
N MET A 61 4.30 -2.24 -0.09
CA MET A 61 4.18 -1.11 -1.01
C MET A 61 3.80 0.21 -0.31
N CYS A 62 4.31 0.43 0.89
CA CYS A 62 4.05 1.60 1.70
C CYS A 62 2.60 1.70 2.19
N GLY A 63 2.14 0.72 3.00
CA GLY A 63 0.88 0.83 3.73
C GLY A 63 0.87 2.01 4.71
N ARG A 64 -0.32 2.36 5.21
CA ARG A 64 -0.52 3.56 6.05
C ARG A 64 0.43 3.66 7.26
N ALA A 65 0.84 2.54 7.81
CA ALA A 65 1.77 2.48 8.95
C ALA A 65 3.20 2.97 8.63
N PHE A 66 3.55 3.13 7.35
CA PHE A 66 4.90 3.49 6.92
C PHE A 66 5.04 4.93 6.42
N GLU A 67 4.33 5.84 7.09
CA GLU A 67 4.47 7.29 6.86
C GLU A 67 4.26 7.69 5.38
N GLN A 68 3.14 7.29 4.81
CA GLN A 68 2.72 7.80 3.51
C GLN A 68 2.63 9.33 3.57
N THR A 69 3.23 10.00 2.61
CA THR A 69 3.12 11.47 2.51
C THR A 69 1.74 11.86 2.02
N ILE A 70 1.25 11.18 0.98
CA ILE A 70 -0.10 11.32 0.45
C ILE A 70 -0.55 9.95 -0.06
N SER A 71 -1.80 9.59 0.24
CA SER A 71 -2.46 8.41 -0.31
C SER A 71 -3.72 8.78 -1.08
N LEU A 72 -3.73 8.43 -2.34
CA LEU A 72 -4.83 8.64 -3.27
C LEU A 72 -5.47 7.30 -3.63
N ALA A 73 -6.73 7.29 -3.99
CA ALA A 73 -7.38 6.06 -4.43
C ALA A 73 -8.42 6.32 -5.53
N TRP A 74 -8.61 5.35 -6.41
CA TRP A 74 -9.70 5.38 -7.38
C TRP A 74 -11.01 4.89 -6.77
N PRO A 75 -12.18 5.35 -7.23
CA PRO A 75 -13.48 5.06 -6.60
C PRO A 75 -13.84 3.56 -6.53
N GLY A 76 -13.34 2.76 -7.47
CA GLY A 76 -13.59 1.31 -7.51
C GLY A 76 -12.53 0.47 -6.80
N SER A 77 -11.52 1.10 -6.19
CA SER A 77 -10.44 0.37 -5.53
C SER A 77 -10.89 -0.23 -4.19
N LYS A 78 -10.12 -1.21 -3.72
CA LYS A 78 -10.42 -1.96 -2.49
C LYS A 78 -9.17 -2.10 -1.63
N CYS A 79 -9.34 -1.98 -0.33
CA CYS A 79 -8.26 -2.15 0.64
C CYS A 79 -8.73 -3.00 1.82
N ALA A 80 -8.05 -4.11 2.10
CA ALA A 80 -8.36 -4.99 3.23
C ALA A 80 -7.19 -5.92 3.58
N VAL A 81 -7.33 -6.67 4.67
CA VAL A 81 -6.33 -7.68 5.06
C VAL A 81 -6.21 -8.79 4.02
N MET A 82 -7.34 -9.20 3.40
CA MET A 82 -7.37 -10.18 2.30
C MET A 82 -8.54 -9.89 1.35
N GLY A 83 -8.48 -10.39 0.13
CA GLY A 83 -9.61 -10.28 -0.81
C GLY A 83 -10.83 -11.07 -0.35
N ALA A 84 -12.03 -10.63 -0.76
CA ALA A 84 -13.28 -11.29 -0.35
C ALA A 84 -13.38 -12.75 -0.78
N ALA A 85 -12.79 -13.10 -1.93
CA ALA A 85 -12.77 -14.48 -2.42
C ALA A 85 -11.94 -15.40 -1.50
N GLN A 86 -10.81 -14.92 -1.01
CA GLN A 86 -9.96 -15.63 -0.06
C GLN A 86 -10.59 -15.67 1.34
N ALA A 87 -11.22 -14.56 1.76
CA ALA A 87 -11.92 -14.48 3.03
C ALA A 87 -13.11 -15.44 3.10
N SER A 88 -13.78 -15.73 1.98
CA SER A 88 -14.95 -16.62 1.95
C SER A 88 -14.66 -18.07 2.34
N GLY A 89 -13.41 -18.52 2.17
CA GLY A 89 -12.96 -19.83 2.66
C GLY A 89 -12.72 -19.88 4.18
N VAL A 90 -12.53 -18.73 4.79
CA VAL A 90 -12.26 -18.57 6.23
C VAL A 90 -13.52 -18.14 7.00
N LEU A 91 -14.39 -17.35 6.34
CA LEU A 91 -15.63 -16.83 6.93
C LEU A 91 -16.81 -17.69 6.43
N ALA A 92 -17.14 -18.73 7.17
CA ALA A 92 -18.19 -19.70 6.85
C ALA A 92 -19.63 -19.13 6.89
N MET A 93 -19.84 -17.82 7.06
CA MET A 93 -21.15 -17.19 7.23
C MET A 93 -21.42 -16.10 6.18
N ILE A 94 -22.59 -16.17 5.54
CA ILE A 94 -23.03 -15.25 4.49
C ILE A 94 -23.14 -13.79 4.96
N GLU A 95 -23.56 -13.55 6.18
CA GLU A 95 -23.63 -12.19 6.77
C GLU A 95 -22.24 -11.55 6.95
N ALA A 96 -21.26 -12.33 7.40
CA ALA A 96 -19.88 -11.86 7.52
C ALA A 96 -19.28 -11.45 6.17
N ARG A 97 -19.70 -12.09 5.07
CA ARG A 97 -19.24 -11.79 3.72
C ARG A 97 -19.80 -10.46 3.18
N ALA A 98 -21.06 -10.15 3.46
CA ALA A 98 -21.67 -8.88 3.04
C ALA A 98 -21.00 -7.70 3.76
N GLY A 99 -20.87 -7.75 5.09
CA GLY A 99 -20.15 -6.75 5.87
C GLY A 99 -18.68 -6.60 5.47
N TYR A 100 -18.02 -7.70 5.11
CA TYR A 100 -16.64 -7.66 4.64
C TYR A 100 -16.49 -6.97 3.27
N ASN A 101 -17.45 -7.17 2.35
CA ASN A 101 -17.47 -6.47 1.08
C ASN A 101 -17.58 -4.95 1.24
N GLU A 102 -18.39 -4.49 2.17
CA GLU A 102 -18.51 -3.06 2.50
C GLU A 102 -17.21 -2.52 3.13
N GLN A 103 -16.62 -3.28 4.05
CA GLN A 103 -15.41 -2.86 4.76
C GLN A 103 -14.17 -2.76 3.87
N GLN A 104 -14.08 -3.52 2.77
CA GLN A 104 -12.97 -3.41 1.83
C GLN A 104 -13.14 -2.27 0.81
N ASP A 105 -14.35 -1.69 0.66
CA ASP A 105 -14.58 -0.55 -0.22
C ASP A 105 -13.71 0.64 0.20
N ILE A 106 -13.11 1.29 -0.78
CA ILE A 106 -12.18 2.39 -0.49
C ILE A 106 -12.84 3.57 0.23
N ARG A 107 -14.14 3.78 0.05
CA ARG A 107 -14.92 4.81 0.76
C ARG A 107 -14.96 4.54 2.26
N HIS A 108 -15.06 3.27 2.65
CA HIS A 108 -14.94 2.85 4.04
C HIS A 108 -13.54 3.16 4.60
N GLY A 109 -12.49 2.89 3.82
CA GLY A 109 -11.11 3.24 4.18
C GLY A 109 -10.91 4.75 4.29
N ALA A 110 -11.45 5.53 3.35
CA ALA A 110 -11.37 6.99 3.37
C ALA A 110 -12.07 7.59 4.59
N ALA A 111 -13.24 7.08 4.95
CA ALA A 111 -13.97 7.50 6.16
C ALA A 111 -13.18 7.25 7.46
N ARG A 112 -12.21 6.35 7.45
CA ARG A 112 -11.30 6.02 8.57
C ARG A 112 -9.92 6.67 8.46
N GLY A 113 -9.70 7.50 7.45
CA GLY A 113 -8.41 8.15 7.24
C GLY A 113 -7.31 7.21 6.73
N TRP A 114 -7.66 6.06 6.14
CA TRP A 114 -6.67 5.18 5.51
C TRP A 114 -6.21 5.70 4.17
N VAL A 115 -7.03 6.54 3.53
CA VAL A 115 -6.76 7.22 2.28
C VAL A 115 -7.06 8.70 2.46
N ASP A 116 -6.21 9.56 1.96
CA ASP A 116 -6.37 11.01 2.12
C ASP A 116 -7.39 11.57 1.11
N ARG A 117 -7.51 10.98 -0.08
CA ARG A 117 -8.42 11.44 -1.12
C ARG A 117 -8.81 10.36 -2.10
N ILE A 118 -10.08 10.32 -2.48
CA ILE A 118 -10.58 9.53 -3.61
C ILE A 118 -10.58 10.45 -4.84
N ILE A 119 -9.96 9.99 -5.91
CA ILE A 119 -9.75 10.76 -7.15
C ILE A 119 -10.22 10.00 -8.37
N GLU A 120 -10.75 10.71 -9.35
CA GLU A 120 -11.08 10.11 -10.64
C GLU A 120 -9.81 9.64 -11.38
N PRO A 121 -9.83 8.47 -12.04
CA PRO A 121 -8.65 7.90 -12.71
C PRO A 121 -7.95 8.86 -13.67
N HIS A 122 -8.69 9.64 -14.44
CA HIS A 122 -8.16 10.59 -15.40
C HIS A 122 -7.42 11.77 -14.75
N ARG A 123 -7.68 12.06 -13.47
CA ARG A 123 -7.03 13.12 -12.70
C ARG A 123 -5.75 12.66 -12.00
N THR A 124 -5.40 11.39 -12.07
CA THR A 124 -4.26 10.83 -11.34
C THR A 124 -2.96 11.59 -11.60
N ARG A 125 -2.69 11.95 -12.86
CA ARG A 125 -1.47 12.70 -13.21
C ARG A 125 -1.45 14.10 -12.59
N GLU A 126 -2.56 14.81 -12.63
CA GLU A 126 -2.70 16.15 -12.06
C GLU A 126 -2.49 16.11 -10.53
N GLU A 127 -3.17 15.21 -9.85
CA GLU A 127 -3.09 15.05 -8.40
C GLU A 127 -1.68 14.62 -7.94
N LEU A 128 -1.04 13.71 -8.66
CA LEU A 128 0.35 13.33 -8.39
C LEU A 128 1.32 14.48 -8.63
N ALA A 129 1.13 15.28 -9.68
CA ALA A 129 1.96 16.44 -9.95
C ALA A 129 1.83 17.47 -8.82
N ALA A 130 0.62 17.76 -8.37
CA ALA A 130 0.35 18.65 -7.25
C ALA A 130 0.99 18.12 -5.94
N ALA A 131 0.87 16.82 -5.67
CA ALA A 131 1.50 16.17 -4.53
C ALA A 131 3.03 16.28 -4.56
N LEU A 132 3.64 16.06 -5.72
CA LEU A 132 5.10 16.20 -5.89
C LEU A 132 5.56 17.65 -5.69
N VAL A 133 4.80 18.62 -6.18
CA VAL A 133 5.09 20.05 -5.92
C VAL A 133 5.00 20.35 -4.43
N ALA A 134 3.99 19.84 -3.75
CA ALA A 134 3.84 20.01 -2.29
C ALA A 134 5.02 19.41 -1.49
N THR A 135 5.71 18.41 -2.04
CA THR A 135 6.90 17.81 -1.42
C THR A 135 8.23 18.46 -1.82
N SER A 136 8.22 19.52 -2.61
CA SER A 136 9.45 20.19 -3.07
C SER A 136 10.31 20.76 -1.93
N GLY A 137 9.68 21.12 -0.80
CA GLY A 137 10.35 21.58 0.42
C GLY A 137 10.63 20.47 1.44
N TRP A 138 10.66 19.20 1.02
CA TRP A 138 10.85 18.07 1.94
C TRP A 138 12.18 18.16 2.69
N ASP A 139 12.13 17.93 3.99
CA ASP A 139 13.34 17.89 4.81
C ASP A 139 14.07 16.55 4.65
N TYR A 140 15.22 16.60 4.04
CA TYR A 140 16.12 15.46 3.85
C TYR A 140 17.22 15.36 4.91
N SER A 141 17.12 16.09 6.01
CA SER A 141 18.09 16.03 7.12
C SER A 141 18.02 14.71 7.89
N ARG A 142 16.88 14.01 7.82
CA ARG A 142 16.73 12.68 8.42
C ARG A 142 17.72 11.70 7.79
N GLU A 143 18.57 11.12 8.63
CA GLU A 143 19.58 10.17 8.19
C GLU A 143 18.92 8.88 7.68
N PHE A 144 19.30 8.47 6.47
CA PHE A 144 18.94 7.15 5.97
C PHE A 144 19.73 6.07 6.73
N ARG A 145 19.01 5.12 7.30
CA ARG A 145 19.58 3.93 7.91
C ARG A 145 19.12 2.71 7.17
N THR A 146 20.07 1.86 6.78
CA THR A 146 19.71 0.50 6.37
C THR A 146 19.35 -0.28 7.63
N GLY A 147 18.11 -0.71 7.75
CA GLY A 147 17.72 -1.62 8.83
C GLY A 147 18.47 -2.96 8.73
N VAL A 148 18.34 -3.77 9.76
CA VAL A 148 18.92 -5.13 9.77
C VAL A 148 18.25 -5.97 8.69
N LEU A 149 19.03 -6.36 7.68
CA LEU A 149 18.57 -7.30 6.65
C LEU A 149 18.73 -8.72 7.18
N GLN A 150 17.64 -9.46 7.21
CA GLN A 150 17.72 -10.90 7.46
C GLN A 150 18.33 -11.57 6.21
N THR A 151 19.42 -12.25 6.43
CA THR A 151 20.13 -13.05 5.40
C THR A 151 19.54 -14.44 5.25
#